data_c8287e3f7f36db7f4c3110f8895b0c10
#
_entry.id   c8287e3f7f36db7f4c3110f8895b0c10
#
_cell.length_a   1.000
_cell.length_b   1.000
_cell.length_c   1.000
_cell.angle_alpha   90.00
_cell.angle_beta   90.00
_cell.angle_gamma   90.00
#
_symmetry.space_group_name_H-M   'P 1'
#
loop_
_entity.id
_entity.type
_entity.pdbx_description
1 polymer ?
#
loop_
_entity_poly.entity_id
_entity_poly.type
_entity_poly.pdbx_seq_one_letter_code
_entity_poly.pdbx_strand_id
1 'polypeptide(L)'
;MLTGKLVRVRFSRDKIVSGVRKACQGRPVTDSDLAILAQRVEETVRLSGAAQIEANDIGLAILQPLRELDEVAYLRFASVYQGFDSLDDFEEAITLLRVEHAASNSSDEKQTTVE
;
A
#
# COMPACT_ATOMS: atom_id res chain seq x y z
N MET A 1 12.96 -24.61 11.97
CA MET A 1 12.64 -24.24 11.78
C MET A 1 12.45 -22.99 11.47
N LEU A 2 12.48 -22.44 11.14
CA LEU A 2 12.29 -21.41 10.75
C LEU A 2 11.21 -20.85 10.95
N THR A 3 10.66 -21.30 11.48
CA THR A 3 9.39 -21.00 11.69
C THR A 3 9.10 -19.66 12.21
N GLY A 4 9.88 -19.04 12.96
CA GLY A 4 9.60 -17.74 13.48
C GLY A 4 9.42 -16.69 12.42
N LYS A 5 9.85 -16.98 11.23
CA LYS A 5 9.73 -16.05 10.16
C LYS A 5 8.43 -16.11 9.44
N LEU A 6 7.77 -17.22 9.48
CA LEU A 6 6.53 -17.40 8.76
C LEU A 6 5.38 -17.16 9.71
N VAL A 7 4.93 -15.93 9.74
CA VAL A 7 3.78 -15.58 10.58
C VAL A 7 2.54 -15.71 9.72
N ARG A 8 1.77 -16.71 9.99
CA ARG A 8 0.52 -16.94 9.28
C ARG A 8 -0.58 -16.26 10.05
N VAL A 9 -1.34 -15.48 9.36
CA VAL A 9 -2.40 -14.72 10.01
C VAL A 9 -3.71 -15.00 9.29
N ARG A 10 -4.76 -14.92 10.06
CA ARG A 10 -6.09 -14.97 9.47
C ARG A 10 -6.38 -13.59 8.92
N PHE A 11 -6.89 -13.56 7.71
CA PHE A 11 -7.24 -12.28 7.11
C PHE A 11 -8.30 -11.59 7.97
N SER A 12 -8.10 -10.30 8.22
CA SER A 12 -9.02 -9.53 9.02
C SER A 12 -9.09 -8.11 8.46
N ARG A 13 -10.26 -7.73 7.96
CA ARG A 13 -10.46 -6.38 7.46
C ARG A 13 -10.23 -5.36 8.54
N ASP A 14 -10.69 -5.67 9.75
CA ASP A 14 -10.60 -4.73 10.86
C ASP A 14 -9.15 -4.39 11.15
N LYS A 15 -8.28 -5.38 11.10
CA LYS A 15 -6.87 -5.14 11.37
C LYS A 15 -6.24 -4.31 10.27
N ILE A 16 -6.63 -4.56 9.02
CA ILE A 16 -6.13 -3.77 7.90
C ILE A 16 -6.58 -2.33 8.04
N VAL A 17 -7.86 -2.12 8.28
CA VAL A 17 -8.39 -0.76 8.43
C VAL A 17 -7.70 -0.04 9.57
N SER A 18 -7.53 -0.73 10.70
CA SER A 18 -6.92 -0.12 11.87
C SER A 18 -5.47 0.29 11.59
N GLY A 19 -4.72 -0.58 10.94
CA GLY A 19 -3.32 -0.29 10.64
C GLY A 19 -3.17 0.84 9.65
N VAL A 20 -4.00 0.82 8.60
CA VAL A 20 -3.92 1.85 7.57
C VAL A 20 -4.44 3.18 8.11
N ARG A 21 -5.45 3.14 8.98
CA ARG A 21 -5.99 4.36 9.56
C ARG A 21 -4.92 5.15 10.28
N LYS A 22 -4.01 4.45 10.96
CA LYS A 22 -2.92 5.13 11.65
C LYS A 22 -2.04 5.89 10.67
N ALA A 23 -1.78 5.29 9.54
CA ALA A 23 -0.94 5.94 8.52
C ALA A 23 -1.65 7.11 7.87
N CYS A 24 -2.97 7.12 7.93
CA CYS A 24 -3.78 8.16 7.29
C CYS A 24 -4.13 9.31 8.21
N GLN A 25 -3.59 9.33 9.42
CA GLN A 25 -3.92 10.41 10.36
C GLN A 25 -3.56 11.76 9.77
N GLY A 26 -4.52 12.69 9.84
CA GLY A 26 -4.30 14.02 9.30
C GLY A 26 -4.46 14.12 7.79
N ARG A 27 -4.82 13.03 7.14
CA ARG A 27 -5.02 13.04 5.71
C ARG A 27 -6.51 12.99 5.39
N PRO A 28 -6.90 13.50 4.21
CA PRO A 28 -8.32 13.54 3.83
C PRO A 28 -8.78 12.16 3.34
N VAL A 29 -8.74 11.20 4.23
CA VAL A 29 -9.12 9.83 3.93
C VAL A 29 -10.31 9.48 4.81
N THR A 30 -11.41 9.03 4.19
CA THR A 30 -12.63 8.73 4.91
C THR A 30 -12.68 7.26 5.31
N ASP A 31 -13.63 6.94 6.18
CA ASP A 31 -13.84 5.54 6.54
C ASP A 31 -14.27 4.73 5.34
N SER A 32 -15.04 5.34 4.43
CA SER A 32 -15.43 4.66 3.20
C SER A 32 -14.21 4.30 2.36
N ASP A 33 -13.25 5.23 2.27
CA ASP A 33 -12.02 4.96 1.54
C ASP A 33 -11.29 3.78 2.13
N LEU A 34 -11.23 3.71 3.45
CA LEU A 34 -10.55 2.62 4.13
C LEU A 34 -11.26 1.29 3.91
N ALA A 35 -12.59 1.32 3.88
CA ALA A 35 -13.35 0.10 3.64
C ALA A 35 -13.10 -0.41 2.23
N ILE A 36 -13.04 0.48 1.26
CA ILE A 36 -12.77 0.10 -0.12
C ILE A 36 -11.36 -0.48 -0.25
N LEU A 37 -10.41 0.14 0.42
CA LEU A 37 -9.05 -0.35 0.41
C LEU A 37 -8.98 -1.77 0.98
N ALA A 38 -9.65 -1.98 2.11
CA ALA A 38 -9.63 -3.31 2.72
C ALA A 38 -10.27 -4.34 1.81
N GLN A 39 -11.32 -3.95 1.10
CA GLN A 39 -11.96 -4.85 0.16
C GLN A 39 -11.01 -5.22 -0.98
N ARG A 40 -10.28 -4.23 -1.50
CA ARG A 40 -9.32 -4.49 -2.56
C ARG A 40 -8.23 -5.45 -2.10
N VAL A 41 -7.76 -5.25 -0.87
CA VAL A 41 -6.74 -6.15 -0.32
C VAL A 41 -7.29 -7.56 -0.21
N GLU A 42 -8.53 -7.67 0.26
CA GLU A 42 -9.15 -8.98 0.40
C GLU A 42 -9.24 -9.68 -0.95
N GLU A 43 -9.61 -8.94 -1.99
CA GLU A 43 -9.72 -9.54 -3.32
C GLU A 43 -8.37 -9.99 -3.83
N THR A 44 -7.34 -9.18 -3.61
CA THR A 44 -6.00 -9.55 -4.04
C THR A 44 -5.55 -10.83 -3.36
N VAL A 45 -5.82 -10.95 -2.07
CA VAL A 45 -5.44 -12.12 -1.32
C VAL A 45 -6.19 -13.35 -1.81
N ARG A 46 -7.48 -13.19 -2.09
CA ARG A 46 -8.27 -14.31 -2.60
C ARG A 46 -7.77 -14.80 -3.95
N LEU A 47 -7.43 -13.85 -4.82
CA LEU A 47 -6.96 -14.19 -6.15
C LEU A 47 -5.63 -14.91 -6.12
N SER A 48 -4.87 -14.74 -5.06
CA SER A 48 -3.60 -15.46 -4.93
C SER A 48 -3.82 -16.97 -4.78
N GLY A 49 -4.99 -17.37 -4.31
CA GLY A 49 -5.29 -18.77 -4.17
C GLY A 49 -4.57 -19.46 -3.04
N ALA A 50 -3.88 -18.72 -2.21
CA ALA A 50 -3.13 -19.32 -1.12
C ALA A 50 -4.07 -19.78 -0.01
N ALA A 51 -3.86 -20.97 0.48
CA ALA A 51 -4.64 -21.48 1.59
C ALA A 51 -4.28 -20.77 2.87
N GLN A 52 -3.04 -20.35 2.98
CA GLN A 52 -2.55 -19.64 4.16
C GLN A 52 -1.88 -18.37 3.70
N ILE A 53 -2.05 -17.32 4.49
CA ILE A 53 -1.60 -16.00 4.13
C ILE A 53 -0.56 -15.54 5.13
N GLU A 54 0.56 -15.06 4.63
CA GLU A 54 1.58 -14.51 5.49
C GLU A 54 1.33 -13.03 5.68
N ALA A 55 1.73 -12.52 6.85
CA ALA A 55 1.57 -11.10 7.13
C ALA A 55 2.28 -10.25 6.08
N ASN A 56 3.39 -10.74 5.58
CA ASN A 56 4.15 -10.03 4.55
C ASN A 56 3.33 -9.86 3.28
N ASP A 57 2.60 -10.89 2.91
CA ASP A 57 1.77 -10.83 1.70
C ASP A 57 0.66 -9.82 1.84
N ILE A 58 0.08 -9.74 3.03
CA ILE A 58 -0.98 -8.76 3.29
C ILE A 58 -0.41 -7.36 3.21
N GLY A 59 0.77 -7.13 3.80
CA GLY A 59 1.41 -5.83 3.74
C GLY A 59 1.69 -5.41 2.32
N LEU A 60 2.20 -6.32 1.51
CA LEU A 60 2.46 -6.01 0.11
C LEU A 60 1.17 -5.67 -0.63
N ALA A 61 0.09 -6.39 -0.31
CA ALA A 61 -1.19 -6.15 -0.96
C ALA A 61 -1.77 -4.78 -0.57
N ILE A 62 -1.40 -4.26 0.59
CA ILE A 62 -1.88 -2.96 1.04
C ILE A 62 -1.18 -1.82 0.32
N LEU A 63 0.10 -1.98 0.00
CA LEU A 63 0.92 -0.88 -0.49
C LEU A 63 0.35 -0.21 -1.73
N GLN A 64 -0.03 -0.99 -2.72
CA GLN A 64 -0.48 -0.40 -3.98
C GLN A 64 -1.80 0.38 -3.82
N PRO A 65 -2.84 -0.20 -3.23
CA PRO A 65 -4.07 0.57 -3.05
C PRO A 65 -3.88 1.80 -2.17
N LEU A 66 -3.03 1.70 -1.15
CA LEU A 66 -2.79 2.83 -0.28
C LEU A 66 -2.10 3.96 -1.02
N ARG A 67 -1.17 3.63 -1.88
CA ARG A 67 -0.47 4.61 -2.67
C ARG A 67 -1.44 5.38 -3.58
N GLU A 68 -2.39 4.67 -4.15
CA GLU A 68 -3.38 5.32 -5.00
C GLU A 68 -4.31 6.21 -4.19
N LEU A 69 -4.53 5.86 -2.95
CA LEU A 69 -5.42 6.61 -2.08
C LEU A 69 -4.76 7.88 -1.56
N ASP A 70 -3.56 7.76 -1.03
CA ASP A 70 -2.85 8.91 -0.45
C ASP A 70 -1.38 8.58 -0.32
N GLU A 71 -0.56 9.34 -1.02
CA GLU A 71 0.87 9.04 -1.09
C GLU A 71 1.60 9.31 0.21
N VAL A 72 1.15 10.28 0.99
CA VAL A 72 1.78 10.55 2.28
C VAL A 72 1.51 9.38 3.22
N ALA A 73 0.27 8.90 3.23
CA ALA A 73 -0.08 7.75 4.05
C ALA A 73 0.71 6.52 3.58
N TYR A 74 0.87 6.40 2.27
CA TYR A 74 1.67 5.31 1.72
C TYR A 74 3.10 5.35 2.24
N LEU A 75 3.73 6.53 2.23
CA LEU A 75 5.09 6.66 2.73
C LEU A 75 5.20 6.31 4.20
N ARG A 76 4.22 6.74 4.98
CA ARG A 76 4.22 6.42 6.41
C ARG A 76 4.12 4.92 6.63
N PHE A 77 3.19 4.30 5.94
CA PHE A 77 3.00 2.87 6.08
C PHE A 77 4.23 2.10 5.61
N ALA A 78 4.75 2.49 4.45
CA ALA A 78 5.91 1.82 3.88
C ALA A 78 7.14 1.99 4.77
N SER A 79 7.28 3.15 5.41
CA SER A 79 8.44 3.39 6.25
C SER A 79 8.47 2.43 7.43
N VAL A 80 7.31 2.10 7.98
CA VAL A 80 7.25 1.14 9.08
C VAL A 80 7.35 -0.28 8.56
N TYR A 81 6.59 -0.58 7.53
CA TYR A 81 6.51 -1.93 7.00
C TYR A 81 7.85 -2.37 6.39
N GLN A 82 8.51 -1.50 5.66
CA GLN A 82 9.78 -1.82 5.02
C GLN A 82 10.98 -1.43 5.88
N GLY A 83 10.73 -0.80 7.01
CA GLY A 83 11.80 -0.52 7.96
C GLY A 83 12.77 0.54 7.49
N PHE A 84 12.26 1.68 7.02
CA PHE A 84 13.14 2.80 6.67
C PHE A 84 13.90 3.23 7.92
N ASP A 85 15.21 3.36 7.80
CA ASP A 85 16.00 3.77 8.96
C ASP A 85 16.93 4.93 8.65
N SER A 86 16.79 5.54 7.48
CA SER A 86 17.61 6.70 7.14
C SER A 86 16.84 7.60 6.19
N LEU A 87 17.31 8.84 6.07
CA LEU A 87 16.72 9.77 5.13
C LEU A 87 16.86 9.29 3.70
N ASP A 88 17.93 8.56 3.42
CA ASP A 88 18.14 8.03 2.08
C ASP A 88 17.00 7.09 1.67
N ASP A 89 16.50 6.31 2.61
CA ASP A 89 15.40 5.40 2.32
C ASP A 89 14.16 6.18 1.91
N PHE A 90 13.87 7.27 2.62
CA PHE A 90 12.74 8.12 2.29
C PHE A 90 12.95 8.80 0.94
N GLU A 91 14.15 9.30 0.69
CA GLU A 91 14.43 9.96 -0.57
C GLU A 91 14.23 9.03 -1.75
N GLU A 92 14.68 7.80 -1.60
CA GLU A 92 14.53 6.82 -2.66
C GLU A 92 13.06 6.56 -2.95
N ALA A 93 12.27 6.39 -1.89
CA ALA A 93 10.84 6.13 -2.06
C ALA A 93 10.15 7.33 -2.71
N ILE A 94 10.51 8.54 -2.29
CA ILE A 94 9.92 9.74 -2.86
C ILE A 94 10.29 9.88 -4.33
N THR A 95 11.54 9.58 -4.66
CA THR A 95 11.98 9.66 -6.04
C THR A 95 11.19 8.72 -6.92
N LEU A 96 10.95 7.50 -6.44
CA LEU A 96 10.16 6.54 -7.20
C LEU A 96 8.74 7.05 -7.45
N LEU A 97 8.14 7.65 -6.43
CA LEU A 97 6.81 8.20 -6.59
C LEU A 97 6.78 9.30 -7.64
N ARG A 98 7.79 10.17 -7.63
CA ARG A 98 7.85 11.26 -8.58
C ARG A 98 8.08 10.77 -10.00
N VAL A 99 8.91 9.74 -10.15
CA VAL A 99 9.14 9.15 -11.46
C VAL A 99 7.86 8.56 -12.01
N GLU A 100 7.10 7.88 -11.17
CA GLU A 100 5.86 7.27 -11.61
C GLU A 100 4.80 8.32 -11.93
N HIS A 101 4.80 9.42 -11.19
CA HIS A 101 3.91 10.53 -11.51
C HIS A 101 4.23 11.09 -12.89
N ALA A 102 5.50 11.29 -13.17
CA ALA A 102 5.92 11.83 -14.46
C ALA A 102 5.51 10.89 -15.58
N ALA A 103 5.68 9.60 -15.38
CA ALA A 103 5.29 8.63 -16.39
C ALA A 103 3.78 8.65 -16.62
N SER A 104 3.00 8.70 -15.56
CA SER A 104 1.55 8.78 -15.68
C SER A 104 1.12 10.04 -16.40
N ASN A 105 1.69 11.16 -16.02
CA ASN A 105 1.33 12.43 -16.62
C ASN A 105 1.69 12.45 -18.10
N SER A 106 2.83 11.89 -18.44
CA SER A 106 3.24 11.81 -19.84
C SER A 106 2.25 10.98 -20.63
N SER A 107 1.83 9.87 -20.08
CA SER A 107 0.84 9.02 -20.76
C SER A 107 -0.46 9.77 -20.95
N ASP A 108 -0.91 10.46 -19.92
CA ASP A 108 -2.15 11.22 -20.00
C ASP A 108 -2.03 12.31 -21.04
N GLU A 109 -0.91 13.00 -21.05
CA GLU A 109 -0.71 14.07 -22.02
C GLU A 109 -0.71 13.54 -23.44
N LYS A 110 -0.10 12.40 -23.63
CA LYS A 110 -0.10 11.80 -24.97
C LYS A 110 -1.50 11.48 -25.42
N GLN A 111 -2.31 10.95 -24.54
CA GLN A 111 -3.69 10.64 -24.88
C GLN A 111 -4.44 11.90 -25.25
N THR A 112 -4.21 12.94 -24.50
CA THR A 112 -4.88 14.19 -24.77
C THR A 112 -4.44 14.78 -26.09
N THR A 113 -3.17 14.66 -26.40
CA THR A 113 -2.61 15.24 -27.59
C THR A 113 -3.11 14.60 -28.86
N VAL A 114 -3.39 13.33 -28.77
CA VAL A 114 -3.84 12.59 -29.95
C VAL A 114 -5.12 13.16 -30.50
N GLU A 115 -5.89 13.77 -29.67
CA GLU A 115 -7.10 14.41 -30.17
C GLU A 115 -6.77 15.65 -30.92
#